data_3e0cf8af4b5c640fa74294974de055fe
#
_entry.id   3e0cf8af4b5c640fa74294974de055fe
#
_cell.length_a   1.000
_cell.length_b   1.000
_cell.length_c   1.000
_cell.angle_alpha   90.00
_cell.angle_beta   90.00
_cell.angle_gamma   90.00
#
_symmetry.space_group_name_H-M   'P 1'
#
loop_
_entity.id
_entity.type
_entity.pdbx_description
1 polymer ?
#
loop_
_entity_poly.entity_id
_entity_poly.type
_entity_poly.pdbx_seq_one_letter_code
_entity_poly.pdbx_strand_id
1 'polypeptide(L)'
;MKTLFFCPMWGMESLGYEAAAKKVKAAGYDGMEIAVWDGKYEEAVRAVRGQDLQLILMAFSVGNTPVETLKNYREWLVKATSWKPLFINSHTGKDFYTFEQNAELIRLAAEVQKATGVRIIHETHRGRFTYSAPATQHYLNTFPELRLTADFSHWVNVAESYLADQSDNVIRAIDRSDHVHCRVGQPEAPQVSDPRAPEWKDALETHANWWDRIRQNQQKAGKDLTITCEFGPAPGYLPTLPYTQQPVVSQWDVNVFMMEFLKKRWAV
;
A
#
# COMPACT_ATOMS: atom_id res chain seq x y z
N MET A 1 4.38 10.80 -18.50
CA MET A 1 4.26 10.11 -17.20
C MET A 1 3.74 11.10 -16.16
N LYS A 2 2.66 10.76 -15.47
CA LYS A 2 2.16 11.52 -14.31
C LYS A 2 2.59 10.79 -13.03
N THR A 3 2.79 11.55 -11.97
CA THR A 3 2.88 11.01 -10.61
C THR A 3 1.61 11.42 -9.88
N LEU A 4 0.86 10.45 -9.38
CA LEU A 4 -0.45 10.66 -8.76
C LEU A 4 -0.38 10.27 -7.28
N PHE A 5 -0.86 11.15 -6.41
CA PHE A 5 -0.81 10.97 -4.97
C PHE A 5 -2.20 10.61 -4.41
N PHE A 6 -2.24 9.56 -3.62
CA PHE A 6 -3.44 9.04 -2.98
C PHE A 6 -3.34 9.18 -1.46
N CYS A 7 -4.48 9.42 -0.84
CA CYS A 7 -4.63 9.43 0.60
C CYS A 7 -5.39 8.17 1.05
N PRO A 8 -4.93 7.44 2.06
CA PRO A 8 -5.70 6.31 2.58
C PRO A 8 -6.93 6.82 3.34
N MET A 9 -8.01 6.05 3.29
CA MET A 9 -9.15 6.26 4.20
C MET A 9 -8.79 5.91 5.64
N TRP A 10 -7.79 5.06 5.82
CA TRP A 10 -7.34 4.56 7.11
C TRP A 10 -6.90 5.67 8.06
N GLY A 11 -7.58 5.72 9.22
CA GLY A 11 -7.42 6.78 10.22
C GLY A 11 -8.39 7.96 10.05
N MET A 12 -9.27 7.92 9.05
CA MET A 12 -10.33 8.92 8.82
C MET A 12 -11.75 8.34 8.90
N GLU A 13 -11.91 7.10 9.36
CA GLU A 13 -13.20 6.39 9.38
C GLU A 13 -14.29 7.16 10.14
N SER A 14 -13.90 7.87 11.19
CA SER A 14 -14.81 8.69 12.00
C SER A 14 -15.44 9.87 11.24
N LEU A 15 -14.82 10.32 10.13
CA LEU A 15 -15.35 11.39 9.29
C LEU A 15 -16.46 10.90 8.35
N GLY A 16 -16.50 9.60 8.04
CA GLY A 16 -17.27 9.06 6.95
C GLY A 16 -16.69 9.42 5.57
N TYR A 17 -17.15 8.72 4.52
CA TYR A 17 -16.54 8.80 3.19
C TYR A 17 -16.64 10.20 2.55
N GLU A 18 -17.78 10.88 2.69
CA GLU A 18 -17.99 12.17 2.04
C GLU A 18 -17.09 13.28 2.61
N ALA A 19 -17.03 13.39 3.95
CA ALA A 19 -16.19 14.40 4.58
C ALA A 19 -14.71 14.10 4.39
N ALA A 20 -14.31 12.81 4.43
CA ALA A 20 -12.95 12.40 4.13
C ALA A 20 -12.56 12.76 2.68
N ALA A 21 -13.40 12.46 1.69
CA ALA A 21 -13.13 12.80 0.29
C ALA A 21 -12.98 14.31 0.06
N LYS A 22 -13.84 15.13 0.67
CA LYS A 22 -13.72 16.60 0.64
C LYS A 22 -12.39 17.08 1.23
N LYS A 23 -11.99 16.54 2.39
CA LYS A 23 -10.73 16.87 3.06
C LYS A 23 -9.52 16.49 2.20
N VAL A 24 -9.53 15.30 1.60
CA VAL A 24 -8.48 14.80 0.72
C VAL A 24 -8.34 15.67 -0.53
N LYS A 25 -9.45 16.02 -1.18
CA LYS A 25 -9.46 16.92 -2.33
C LYS A 25 -8.89 18.30 -2.00
N ALA A 26 -9.30 18.87 -0.88
CA ALA A 26 -8.82 20.17 -0.43
C ALA A 26 -7.31 20.20 -0.13
N ALA A 27 -6.73 19.06 0.25
CA ALA A 27 -5.29 18.91 0.45
C ALA A 27 -4.47 18.69 -0.84
N GLY A 28 -5.13 18.59 -2.00
CA GLY A 28 -4.45 18.47 -3.29
C GLY A 28 -3.96 17.07 -3.64
N TYR A 29 -4.61 16.03 -3.10
CA TYR A 29 -4.43 14.65 -3.55
C TYR A 29 -5.20 14.39 -4.85
N ASP A 30 -4.72 13.43 -5.64
CA ASP A 30 -5.34 13.00 -6.89
C ASP A 30 -6.40 11.91 -6.68
N GLY A 31 -6.36 11.21 -5.54
CA GLY A 31 -7.27 10.11 -5.27
C GLY A 31 -7.25 9.63 -3.82
N MET A 32 -8.05 8.59 -3.59
CA MET A 32 -8.11 7.88 -2.30
C MET A 32 -7.88 6.39 -2.50
N GLU A 33 -7.26 5.77 -1.49
CA GLU A 33 -7.15 4.33 -1.35
C GLU A 33 -7.99 3.86 -0.17
N ILE A 34 -8.92 2.93 -0.41
CA ILE A 34 -9.97 2.59 0.55
C ILE A 34 -10.16 1.08 0.69
N ALA A 35 -10.15 0.61 1.94
CA ALA A 35 -10.69 -0.68 2.34
C ALA A 35 -12.15 -0.51 2.78
N VAL A 36 -13.09 -1.20 2.12
CA VAL A 36 -14.51 -1.10 2.45
C VAL A 36 -14.94 -2.29 3.31
N TRP A 37 -14.74 -2.18 4.61
CA TRP A 37 -15.05 -3.23 5.58
C TRP A 37 -16.53 -3.31 5.95
N ASP A 38 -17.24 -2.18 5.89
CA ASP A 38 -18.65 -2.06 6.25
C ASP A 38 -19.63 -2.42 5.12
N GLY A 39 -19.09 -2.83 3.96
CA GLY A 39 -19.87 -3.17 2.78
C GLY A 39 -20.46 -1.99 2.03
N LYS A 40 -20.25 -0.75 2.44
CA LYS A 40 -20.82 0.47 1.85
C LYS A 40 -20.07 0.97 0.62
N TYR A 41 -19.78 0.06 -0.31
CA TYR A 41 -19.04 0.39 -1.54
C TYR A 41 -19.67 1.54 -2.34
N GLU A 42 -21.00 1.56 -2.47
CA GLU A 42 -21.70 2.61 -3.23
C GLU A 42 -21.47 3.99 -2.61
N GLU A 43 -21.53 4.10 -1.29
CA GLU A 43 -21.28 5.34 -0.57
C GLU A 43 -19.85 5.80 -0.76
N ALA A 44 -18.87 4.90 -0.56
CA ALA A 44 -17.45 5.18 -0.73
C ALA A 44 -17.12 5.65 -2.15
N VAL A 45 -17.59 4.91 -3.17
CA VAL A 45 -17.34 5.23 -4.58
C VAL A 45 -17.98 6.56 -4.97
N ARG A 46 -19.23 6.80 -4.56
CA ARG A 46 -19.92 8.06 -4.83
C ARG A 46 -19.21 9.25 -4.18
N ALA A 47 -18.78 9.10 -2.93
CA ALA A 47 -18.08 10.17 -2.21
C ALA A 47 -16.77 10.56 -2.91
N VAL A 48 -15.95 9.57 -3.28
CA VAL A 48 -14.65 9.81 -3.94
C VAL A 48 -14.85 10.43 -5.32
N ARG A 49 -15.69 9.82 -6.16
CA ARG A 49 -15.94 10.29 -7.53
C ARG A 49 -16.67 11.65 -7.56
N GLY A 50 -17.52 11.92 -6.58
CA GLY A 50 -18.21 13.21 -6.43
C GLY A 50 -17.26 14.38 -6.15
N GLN A 51 -16.01 14.11 -5.78
CA GLN A 51 -14.95 15.11 -5.62
C GLN A 51 -13.93 15.09 -6.78
N ASP A 52 -14.21 14.41 -7.89
CA ASP A 52 -13.27 14.20 -9.01
C ASP A 52 -11.93 13.61 -8.53
N LEU A 53 -11.99 12.68 -7.58
CA LEU A 53 -10.85 11.90 -7.10
C LEU A 53 -10.84 10.53 -7.75
N GLN A 54 -9.63 10.04 -8.03
CA GLN A 54 -9.43 8.65 -8.46
C GLN A 54 -9.57 7.71 -7.27
N LEU A 55 -9.95 6.46 -7.55
CA LEU A 55 -10.20 5.45 -6.51
C LEU A 55 -9.31 4.24 -6.70
N ILE A 56 -8.57 3.88 -5.67
CA ILE A 56 -7.96 2.58 -5.46
C ILE A 56 -8.79 1.86 -4.40
N LEU A 57 -9.17 0.62 -4.64
CA LEU A 57 -9.81 -0.22 -3.62
C LEU A 57 -8.81 -1.25 -3.10
N MET A 58 -8.87 -1.50 -1.81
CA MET A 58 -8.08 -2.55 -1.18
C MET A 58 -8.89 -3.84 -1.09
N ALA A 59 -8.22 -4.98 -1.19
CA ALA A 59 -8.79 -6.29 -0.96
C ALA A 59 -7.94 -7.09 0.02
N PHE A 60 -8.60 -7.92 0.83
CA PHE A 60 -7.94 -8.71 1.86
C PHE A 60 -8.31 -10.18 1.75
N SER A 61 -7.32 -11.06 1.73
CA SER A 61 -7.54 -12.48 1.83
C SER A 61 -7.70 -12.87 3.31
N VAL A 62 -8.93 -12.91 3.79
CA VAL A 62 -9.27 -13.20 5.19
C VAL A 62 -10.06 -14.49 5.31
N GLY A 63 -9.78 -15.28 6.35
CA GLY A 63 -10.44 -16.53 6.66
C GLY A 63 -9.67 -17.29 7.74
N ASN A 64 -10.33 -18.26 8.37
CA ASN A 64 -9.75 -19.10 9.42
C ASN A 64 -9.01 -20.32 8.85
N THR A 65 -9.31 -20.69 7.62
CA THR A 65 -8.68 -21.79 6.89
C THR A 65 -8.29 -21.33 5.49
N PRO A 66 -7.33 -22.00 4.80
CA PRO A 66 -6.98 -21.66 3.42
C PRO A 66 -8.18 -21.72 2.46
N VAL A 67 -9.07 -22.68 2.63
CA VAL A 67 -10.29 -22.83 1.80
C VAL A 67 -11.25 -21.67 2.00
N GLU A 68 -11.52 -21.32 3.25
CA GLU A 68 -12.35 -20.16 3.59
C GLU A 68 -11.72 -18.86 3.08
N THR A 69 -10.41 -18.71 3.25
CA THR A 69 -9.66 -17.55 2.76
C THR A 69 -9.80 -17.40 1.24
N LEU A 70 -9.66 -18.47 0.48
CA LEU A 70 -9.81 -18.47 -0.97
C LEU A 70 -11.21 -18.04 -1.41
N LYS A 71 -12.26 -18.58 -0.74
CA LYS A 71 -13.65 -18.24 -0.98
C LYS A 71 -13.91 -16.75 -0.71
N ASN A 72 -13.58 -16.29 0.50
CA ASN A 72 -13.83 -14.90 0.92
C ASN A 72 -13.05 -13.91 0.05
N TYR A 73 -11.83 -14.26 -0.34
CA TYR A 73 -11.01 -13.42 -1.20
C TYR A 73 -11.61 -13.29 -2.60
N ARG A 74 -12.15 -14.37 -3.17
CA ARG A 74 -12.89 -14.32 -4.45
C ARG A 74 -14.08 -13.36 -4.36
N GLU A 75 -14.89 -13.48 -3.32
CA GLU A 75 -16.04 -12.62 -3.09
C GLU A 75 -15.63 -11.14 -2.98
N TRP A 76 -14.57 -10.87 -2.23
CA TRP A 76 -14.05 -9.50 -2.09
C TRP A 76 -13.56 -8.93 -3.42
N LEU A 77 -12.73 -9.68 -4.15
CA LEU A 77 -12.20 -9.23 -5.45
C LEU A 77 -13.32 -8.97 -6.46
N VAL A 78 -14.26 -9.89 -6.59
CA VAL A 78 -15.40 -9.73 -7.50
C VAL A 78 -16.23 -8.50 -7.14
N LYS A 79 -16.48 -8.29 -5.85
CA LYS A 79 -17.21 -7.11 -5.37
C LYS A 79 -16.44 -5.83 -5.66
N ALA A 80 -15.16 -5.77 -5.31
CA ALA A 80 -14.34 -4.58 -5.50
C ALA A 80 -14.14 -4.23 -6.98
N THR A 81 -13.90 -5.22 -7.85
CA THR A 81 -13.72 -4.99 -9.29
C THR A 81 -15.02 -4.51 -9.99
N SER A 82 -16.20 -4.86 -9.47
CA SER A 82 -17.47 -4.40 -10.03
C SER A 82 -17.62 -2.87 -10.02
N TRP A 83 -16.91 -2.19 -9.12
CA TRP A 83 -16.90 -0.73 -9.01
C TRP A 83 -15.85 -0.05 -9.92
N LYS A 84 -15.09 -0.84 -10.70
CA LYS A 84 -14.09 -0.34 -11.66
C LYS A 84 -13.16 0.72 -11.04
N PRO A 85 -12.41 0.39 -9.96
CA PRO A 85 -11.37 1.26 -9.45
C PRO A 85 -10.22 1.38 -10.45
N LEU A 86 -9.27 2.28 -10.19
CA LEU A 86 -8.05 2.39 -10.99
C LEU A 86 -7.28 1.06 -10.99
N PHE A 87 -7.20 0.42 -9.84
CA PHE A 87 -6.76 -0.96 -9.61
C PHE A 87 -7.17 -1.41 -8.20
N ILE A 88 -6.94 -2.68 -7.89
CA ILE A 88 -7.06 -3.24 -6.54
C ILE A 88 -5.66 -3.41 -5.95
N ASN A 89 -5.40 -2.80 -4.77
CA ASN A 89 -4.26 -3.15 -3.92
C ASN A 89 -4.66 -4.30 -3.00
N SER A 90 -3.92 -5.40 -3.03
CA SER A 90 -4.33 -6.62 -2.34
C SER A 90 -3.35 -7.06 -1.26
N HIS A 91 -3.88 -7.24 -0.05
CA HIS A 91 -3.21 -7.92 1.05
C HIS A 91 -3.45 -9.43 0.95
N THR A 92 -2.63 -10.10 0.16
CA THR A 92 -2.85 -11.49 -0.27
C THR A 92 -2.13 -12.51 0.59
N GLY A 93 -2.81 -13.59 0.90
CA GLY A 93 -2.25 -14.77 1.55
C GLY A 93 -1.82 -14.56 2.99
N LYS A 94 -1.00 -15.46 3.48
CA LYS A 94 -0.40 -15.45 4.81
C LYS A 94 1.06 -15.89 4.74
N ASP A 95 1.87 -15.36 5.64
CA ASP A 95 3.29 -15.72 5.79
C ASP A 95 3.50 -17.19 6.22
N PHE A 96 2.53 -17.75 6.96
CA PHE A 96 2.55 -19.14 7.42
C PHE A 96 1.82 -20.13 6.50
N TYR A 97 1.23 -19.68 5.39
CA TYR A 97 0.66 -20.60 4.38
C TYR A 97 1.79 -21.23 3.57
N THR A 98 1.55 -22.47 3.10
CA THR A 98 2.46 -23.10 2.15
C THR A 98 2.54 -22.29 0.86
N PHE A 99 3.61 -22.51 0.09
CA PHE A 99 3.77 -21.88 -1.22
C PHE A 99 2.51 -22.10 -2.08
N GLU A 100 2.00 -23.33 -2.14
CA GLU A 100 0.85 -23.65 -3.00
C GLU A 100 -0.45 -22.98 -2.53
N GLN A 101 -0.70 -22.89 -1.22
CA GLN A 101 -1.85 -22.18 -0.68
C GLN A 101 -1.84 -20.69 -1.03
N ASN A 102 -0.67 -20.04 -0.97
CA ASN A 102 -0.52 -18.67 -1.43
C ASN A 102 -0.62 -18.54 -2.95
N ALA A 103 -0.05 -19.49 -3.69
CA ALA A 103 -0.09 -19.54 -5.16
C ALA A 103 -1.53 -19.67 -5.70
N GLU A 104 -2.41 -20.40 -5.03
CA GLU A 104 -3.84 -20.47 -5.37
C GLU A 104 -4.51 -19.10 -5.28
N LEU A 105 -4.20 -18.29 -4.26
CA LEU A 105 -4.72 -16.94 -4.11
C LEU A 105 -4.18 -15.98 -5.20
N ILE A 106 -2.92 -16.15 -5.58
CA ILE A 106 -2.31 -15.36 -6.68
C ILE A 106 -2.97 -15.72 -8.02
N ARG A 107 -3.18 -17.01 -8.31
CA ARG A 107 -3.88 -17.46 -9.52
C ARG A 107 -5.32 -16.97 -9.56
N LEU A 108 -6.04 -17.00 -8.43
CA LEU A 108 -7.38 -16.45 -8.30
C LEU A 108 -7.41 -14.95 -8.63
N ALA A 109 -6.47 -14.15 -8.10
CA ALA A 109 -6.38 -12.73 -8.41
C ALA A 109 -6.13 -12.50 -9.92
N ALA A 110 -5.24 -13.27 -10.53
CA ALA A 110 -4.97 -13.19 -11.96
C ALA A 110 -6.20 -13.59 -12.81
N GLU A 111 -6.96 -14.60 -12.39
CA GLU A 111 -8.23 -15.01 -13.03
C GLU A 111 -9.25 -13.87 -12.99
N VAL A 112 -9.48 -13.26 -11.81
CA VAL A 112 -10.41 -12.14 -11.65
C VAL A 112 -9.95 -10.91 -12.44
N GLN A 113 -8.67 -10.59 -12.42
CA GLN A 113 -8.10 -9.51 -13.24
C GLN A 113 -8.38 -9.75 -14.73
N LYS A 114 -8.13 -10.95 -15.23
CA LYS A 114 -8.40 -11.33 -16.63
C LYS A 114 -9.88 -11.21 -16.99
N ALA A 115 -10.76 -11.65 -16.08
CA ALA A 115 -12.20 -11.63 -16.31
C ALA A 115 -12.81 -10.22 -16.29
N THR A 116 -12.26 -9.32 -15.45
CA THR A 116 -12.84 -7.99 -15.20
C THR A 116 -12.13 -6.83 -15.91
N GLY A 117 -10.89 -7.05 -16.33
CA GLY A 117 -10.00 -6.01 -16.85
C GLY A 117 -9.45 -5.05 -15.78
N VAL A 118 -9.82 -5.22 -14.51
CA VAL A 118 -9.30 -4.41 -13.40
C VAL A 118 -7.99 -5.03 -12.89
N ARG A 119 -6.92 -4.27 -12.89
CA ARG A 119 -5.62 -4.74 -12.39
C ARG A 119 -5.71 -5.05 -10.89
N ILE A 120 -5.01 -6.13 -10.48
CA ILE A 120 -4.85 -6.51 -9.08
C ILE A 120 -3.36 -6.62 -8.82
N ILE A 121 -2.85 -5.82 -7.89
CA ILE A 121 -1.45 -5.81 -7.47
C ILE A 121 -1.35 -6.19 -6.01
N HIS A 122 -0.19 -6.72 -5.59
CA HIS A 122 -0.02 -7.34 -4.28
C HIS A 122 0.96 -6.54 -3.44
N GLU A 123 0.54 -6.18 -2.22
CA GLU A 123 1.37 -5.39 -1.33
C GLU A 123 2.48 -6.22 -0.67
N THR A 124 3.68 -5.64 -0.59
CA THR A 124 4.75 -6.16 0.27
C THR A 124 4.39 -5.85 1.72
N HIS A 125 3.90 -6.86 2.43
CA HIS A 125 3.34 -6.66 3.77
C HIS A 125 3.67 -7.83 4.69
N ARG A 126 4.15 -7.53 5.92
CA ARG A 126 4.33 -8.54 6.97
C ARG A 126 3.04 -9.31 7.23
N GLY A 127 3.12 -10.61 7.53
CA GLY A 127 1.95 -11.46 7.69
C GLY A 127 1.23 -11.83 6.38
N ARG A 128 1.81 -11.51 5.19
CA ARG A 128 1.33 -11.88 3.87
C ARG A 128 2.37 -12.74 3.13
N PHE A 129 2.02 -13.30 1.96
CA PHE A 129 2.99 -14.09 1.20
C PHE A 129 4.24 -13.27 0.82
N THR A 130 4.12 -11.98 0.75
CA THR A 130 5.15 -10.99 0.44
C THR A 130 5.88 -10.45 1.68
N TYR A 131 5.86 -11.18 2.81
CA TYR A 131 6.32 -10.67 4.11
C TYR A 131 7.80 -10.30 4.19
N SER A 132 8.63 -10.87 3.33
CA SER A 132 10.06 -10.59 3.27
C SER A 132 10.58 -10.53 1.84
N ALA A 133 11.70 -9.85 1.62
CA ALA A 133 12.31 -9.74 0.31
C ALA A 133 12.69 -11.12 -0.26
N PRO A 134 13.37 -12.04 0.45
CA PRO A 134 13.68 -13.37 -0.08
C PRO A 134 12.46 -14.23 -0.36
N ALA A 135 11.46 -14.26 0.53
CA ALA A 135 10.25 -15.04 0.31
C ALA A 135 9.49 -14.59 -0.95
N THR A 136 9.42 -13.28 -1.17
CA THR A 136 8.75 -12.71 -2.34
C THR A 136 9.38 -13.15 -3.66
N GLN A 137 10.71 -13.39 -3.70
CA GLN A 137 11.40 -13.83 -4.90
C GLN A 137 10.88 -15.17 -5.46
N HIS A 138 10.50 -16.11 -4.61
CA HIS A 138 9.94 -17.39 -5.05
C HIS A 138 8.66 -17.17 -5.88
N TYR A 139 7.81 -16.25 -5.45
CA TYR A 139 6.58 -15.93 -6.17
C TYR A 139 6.85 -15.12 -7.43
N LEU A 140 7.77 -14.14 -7.40
CA LEU A 140 8.14 -13.36 -8.58
C LEU A 140 8.78 -14.21 -9.68
N ASN A 141 9.49 -15.27 -9.31
CA ASN A 141 10.07 -16.24 -10.27
C ASN A 141 8.99 -17.15 -10.87
N THR A 142 7.98 -17.54 -10.07
CA THR A 142 6.91 -18.44 -10.52
C THR A 142 5.83 -17.73 -11.30
N PHE A 143 5.55 -16.46 -10.95
CA PHE A 143 4.48 -15.65 -11.55
C PHE A 143 5.08 -14.41 -12.23
N PRO A 144 5.49 -14.50 -13.52
CA PRO A 144 6.14 -13.40 -14.24
C PRO A 144 5.27 -12.14 -14.33
N GLU A 145 3.94 -12.27 -14.32
CA GLU A 145 2.99 -11.16 -14.38
C GLU A 145 2.65 -10.54 -13.03
N LEU A 146 3.16 -11.11 -11.92
CA LEU A 146 2.90 -10.60 -10.59
C LEU A 146 3.44 -9.18 -10.43
N ARG A 147 2.59 -8.23 -10.02
CA ARG A 147 2.96 -6.84 -9.77
C ARG A 147 2.78 -6.50 -8.30
N LEU A 148 3.58 -5.56 -7.82
CA LEU A 148 3.65 -5.22 -6.40
C LEU A 148 3.22 -3.77 -6.13
N THR A 149 2.59 -3.60 -4.96
CA THR A 149 2.61 -2.36 -4.22
C THR A 149 3.82 -2.40 -3.29
N ALA A 150 4.76 -1.48 -3.48
CA ALA A 150 5.98 -1.43 -2.68
C ALA A 150 5.73 -0.70 -1.36
N ASP A 151 5.52 -1.45 -0.29
CA ASP A 151 5.66 -0.99 1.09
C ASP A 151 6.85 -1.71 1.73
N PHE A 152 8.03 -1.19 1.49
CA PHE A 152 9.25 -1.82 2.02
C PHE A 152 9.49 -1.53 3.50
N SER A 153 8.68 -0.68 4.13
CA SER A 153 8.71 -0.46 5.57
C SER A 153 8.48 -1.75 6.36
N HIS A 154 7.62 -2.62 5.83
CA HIS A 154 7.38 -3.95 6.39
C HIS A 154 8.62 -4.85 6.30
N TRP A 155 9.34 -4.82 5.20
CA TRP A 155 10.55 -5.63 5.03
C TRP A 155 11.69 -5.15 5.91
N VAL A 156 11.84 -3.83 6.08
CA VAL A 156 12.80 -3.24 7.02
C VAL A 156 12.57 -3.77 8.43
N ASN A 157 11.32 -3.79 8.88
CA ASN A 157 10.97 -4.31 10.20
C ASN A 157 11.13 -5.83 10.31
N VAL A 158 10.73 -6.61 9.29
CA VAL A 158 10.86 -8.08 9.32
C VAL A 158 12.32 -8.52 9.27
N ALA A 159 13.17 -7.79 8.54
CA ALA A 159 14.59 -8.10 8.41
C ALA A 159 15.46 -7.44 9.49
N GLU A 160 14.87 -6.62 10.38
CA GLU A 160 15.58 -5.82 11.37
C GLU A 160 16.78 -5.05 10.76
N SER A 161 16.63 -4.61 9.52
CA SER A 161 17.69 -3.95 8.74
C SER A 161 17.15 -3.08 7.62
N TYR A 162 17.97 -2.17 7.09
CA TYR A 162 17.64 -1.40 5.87
C TYR A 162 17.96 -2.15 4.57
N LEU A 163 17.99 -3.47 4.59
CA LEU A 163 18.06 -4.38 3.44
C LEU A 163 19.31 -4.21 2.53
N ALA A 164 20.39 -3.61 3.03
CA ALA A 164 21.61 -3.41 2.25
C ALA A 164 22.26 -4.75 1.84
N ASP A 165 22.12 -5.76 2.69
CA ASP A 165 22.56 -7.15 2.50
C ASP A 165 21.65 -7.98 1.60
N GLN A 166 20.48 -7.43 1.22
CA GLN A 166 19.46 -8.07 0.38
C GLN A 166 19.14 -7.24 -0.88
N SER A 167 20.10 -6.43 -1.32
CA SER A 167 19.91 -5.44 -2.40
C SER A 167 19.35 -6.04 -3.68
N ASP A 168 19.79 -7.24 -4.08
CA ASP A 168 19.30 -7.91 -5.30
C ASP A 168 17.81 -8.26 -5.22
N ASN A 169 17.34 -8.71 -4.05
CA ASN A 169 15.93 -9.00 -3.82
C ASN A 169 15.09 -7.72 -3.87
N VAL A 170 15.60 -6.63 -3.28
CA VAL A 170 14.93 -5.32 -3.31
C VAL A 170 14.85 -4.77 -4.72
N ILE A 171 15.94 -4.84 -5.51
CA ILE A 171 15.97 -4.40 -6.90
C ILE A 171 14.93 -5.12 -7.74
N ARG A 172 14.86 -6.46 -7.62
CA ARG A 172 13.85 -7.25 -8.34
C ARG A 172 12.41 -6.87 -7.97
N ALA A 173 12.15 -6.58 -6.69
CA ALA A 173 10.84 -6.10 -6.27
C ALA A 173 10.55 -4.69 -6.81
N ILE A 174 11.52 -3.79 -6.81
CA ILE A 174 11.44 -2.46 -7.43
C ILE A 174 11.02 -2.57 -8.91
N ASP A 175 11.61 -3.50 -9.67
CA ASP A 175 11.30 -3.72 -11.09
C ASP A 175 9.87 -4.26 -11.32
N ARG A 176 9.27 -4.82 -10.27
CA ARG A 176 7.90 -5.37 -10.29
C ARG A 176 6.88 -4.45 -9.61
N SER A 177 7.28 -3.27 -9.13
CA SER A 177 6.40 -2.35 -8.42
C SER A 177 5.70 -1.39 -9.37
N ASP A 178 4.36 -1.34 -9.30
CA ASP A 178 3.52 -0.42 -10.06
C ASP A 178 2.90 0.67 -9.18
N HIS A 179 2.92 0.48 -7.86
CA HIS A 179 2.40 1.39 -6.85
C HIS A 179 3.35 1.45 -5.66
N VAL A 180 3.30 2.55 -4.91
CA VAL A 180 4.12 2.77 -3.71
C VAL A 180 3.24 3.15 -2.54
N HIS A 181 3.41 2.48 -1.41
CA HIS A 181 3.04 3.01 -0.10
C HIS A 181 4.25 3.73 0.49
N CYS A 182 4.23 5.07 0.50
CA CYS A 182 5.36 5.86 0.95
C CYS A 182 5.37 6.02 2.48
N ARG A 183 5.44 4.89 3.18
CA ARG A 183 5.65 4.81 4.62
C ARG A 183 7.12 4.56 4.92
N VAL A 184 7.65 5.27 5.93
CA VAL A 184 9.03 5.12 6.38
C VAL A 184 9.06 4.20 7.58
N GLY A 185 9.66 3.03 7.41
CA GLY A 185 9.89 2.07 8.48
C GLY A 185 11.28 2.22 9.12
N GLN A 186 11.48 1.49 10.20
CA GLN A 186 12.77 1.34 10.88
C GLN A 186 12.90 -0.11 11.36
N PRO A 187 14.11 -0.60 11.69
CA PRO A 187 14.32 -2.01 12.01
C PRO A 187 13.39 -2.57 13.09
N GLU A 188 13.03 -1.79 14.09
CA GLU A 188 12.19 -2.23 15.22
C GLU A 188 10.70 -1.94 15.03
N ALA A 189 10.31 -1.22 13.97
CA ALA A 189 8.91 -0.90 13.70
C ALA A 189 8.64 -0.62 12.21
N PRO A 190 7.44 -0.96 11.70
CA PRO A 190 7.08 -0.69 10.30
C PRO A 190 6.86 0.81 10.01
N GLN A 191 6.90 1.65 11.04
CA GLN A 191 6.65 3.08 10.91
C GLN A 191 7.45 3.85 11.95
N VAL A 192 8.19 4.88 11.50
CA VAL A 192 8.82 5.86 12.38
C VAL A 192 7.76 6.77 13.00
N SER A 193 8.09 7.42 14.12
CA SER A 193 7.18 8.32 14.81
C SER A 193 6.80 9.55 13.97
N ASP A 194 7.81 10.22 13.41
CA ASP A 194 7.66 11.39 12.54
C ASP A 194 8.84 11.44 11.56
N PRO A 195 8.62 11.25 10.25
CA PRO A 195 9.71 11.23 9.26
C PRO A 195 10.41 12.60 9.09
N ARG A 196 9.87 13.67 9.68
CA ARG A 196 10.46 15.01 9.68
C ARG A 196 11.55 15.17 10.73
N ALA A 197 11.53 14.32 11.74
CA ALA A 197 12.47 14.40 12.85
C ALA A 197 13.87 14.00 12.40
N PRO A 198 14.93 14.73 12.83
CA PRO A 198 16.29 14.55 12.34
C PRO A 198 16.85 13.14 12.59
N GLU A 199 16.41 12.46 13.64
CA GLU A 199 16.81 11.07 13.92
C GLU A 199 16.34 10.06 12.87
N TRP A 200 15.30 10.40 12.10
CA TRP A 200 14.77 9.54 11.03
C TRP A 200 15.23 9.92 9.63
N LYS A 201 16.15 10.88 9.52
CA LYS A 201 16.63 11.37 8.22
C LYS A 201 17.17 10.25 7.34
N ASP A 202 18.00 9.37 7.89
CA ASP A 202 18.61 8.27 7.10
C ASP A 202 17.57 7.20 6.73
N ALA A 203 16.59 6.96 7.59
CA ALA A 203 15.45 6.09 7.28
C ALA A 203 14.63 6.66 6.11
N LEU A 204 14.27 7.94 6.17
CA LEU A 204 13.52 8.63 5.11
C LEU A 204 14.29 8.59 3.78
N GLU A 205 15.58 8.93 3.78
CA GLU A 205 16.40 8.91 2.56
C GLU A 205 16.55 7.50 1.98
N THR A 206 16.70 6.48 2.81
CA THR A 206 16.78 5.10 2.35
C THR A 206 15.51 4.70 1.59
N HIS A 207 14.33 4.96 2.17
CA HIS A 207 13.06 4.66 1.52
C HIS A 207 12.87 5.52 0.26
N ALA A 208 13.19 6.81 0.32
CA ALA A 208 13.06 7.72 -0.82
C ALA A 208 13.93 7.29 -2.01
N ASN A 209 15.12 6.74 -1.77
CA ASN A 209 15.98 6.19 -2.83
C ASN A 209 15.37 4.96 -3.52
N TRP A 210 14.63 4.11 -2.81
CA TRP A 210 13.87 3.02 -3.44
C TRP A 210 12.71 3.55 -4.28
N TRP A 211 11.97 4.54 -3.80
CA TRP A 211 10.87 5.17 -4.54
C TRP A 211 11.38 5.92 -5.79
N ASP A 212 12.55 6.56 -5.71
CA ASP A 212 13.20 7.18 -6.88
C ASP A 212 13.45 6.15 -7.99
N ARG A 213 13.93 4.95 -7.63
CA ARG A 213 14.18 3.87 -8.59
C ARG A 213 12.88 3.34 -9.19
N ILE A 214 11.84 3.14 -8.38
CA ILE A 214 10.51 2.74 -8.89
C ILE A 214 10.01 3.81 -9.88
N ARG A 215 10.10 5.09 -9.53
CA ARG A 215 9.70 6.20 -10.41
C ARG A 215 10.47 6.19 -11.73
N GLN A 216 11.77 6.01 -11.68
CA GLN A 216 12.61 5.92 -12.88
C GLN A 216 12.20 4.74 -13.78
N ASN A 217 11.88 3.59 -13.20
CA ASN A 217 11.42 2.43 -13.95
C ASN A 217 10.06 2.69 -14.62
N GLN A 218 9.11 3.29 -13.92
CA GLN A 218 7.81 3.67 -14.48
C GLN A 218 7.99 4.71 -15.60
N GLN A 219 8.89 5.67 -15.43
CA GLN A 219 9.22 6.68 -16.43
C GLN A 219 9.80 6.06 -17.70
N LYS A 220 10.75 5.14 -17.57
CA LYS A 220 11.33 4.40 -18.71
C LYS A 220 10.29 3.56 -19.45
N ALA A 221 9.30 3.03 -18.73
CA ALA A 221 8.19 2.25 -19.27
C ALA A 221 7.06 3.12 -19.87
N GLY A 222 7.13 4.46 -19.75
CA GLY A 222 6.08 5.37 -20.20
C GLY A 222 4.77 5.26 -19.40
N LYS A 223 4.83 4.74 -18.17
CA LYS A 223 3.69 4.50 -17.29
C LYS A 223 3.58 5.56 -16.21
N ASP A 224 2.37 5.83 -15.76
CA ASP A 224 2.12 6.68 -14.60
C ASP A 224 2.49 5.95 -13.31
N LEU A 225 3.01 6.69 -12.33
CA LEU A 225 3.27 6.19 -10.98
C LEU A 225 2.17 6.66 -10.04
N THR A 226 1.62 5.75 -9.25
CA THR A 226 0.69 6.05 -8.16
C THR A 226 1.37 5.83 -6.82
N ILE A 227 1.05 6.69 -5.85
CA ILE A 227 1.67 6.67 -4.52
C ILE A 227 0.58 6.93 -3.48
N THR A 228 0.48 6.07 -2.48
CA THR A 228 -0.34 6.32 -1.29
C THR A 228 0.56 6.72 -0.12
N CYS A 229 0.26 7.87 0.50
CA CYS A 229 0.91 8.33 1.72
C CYS A 229 0.27 7.62 2.90
N GLU A 230 0.82 6.47 3.32
CA GLU A 230 0.15 5.52 4.21
C GLU A 230 0.80 5.44 5.60
N PHE A 231 1.00 6.56 6.27
CA PHE A 231 1.26 6.48 7.71
C PHE A 231 -0.04 6.12 8.44
N GLY A 232 0.04 5.04 9.24
CA GLY A 232 -1.11 4.52 9.97
C GLY A 232 -1.39 5.28 11.27
N PRO A 233 -2.63 5.16 11.81
CA PRO A 233 -3.07 5.91 12.97
C PRO A 233 -2.52 5.38 14.31
N ALA A 234 -2.60 6.22 15.33
CA ALA A 234 -2.45 5.82 16.72
C ALA A 234 -3.66 4.99 17.21
N PRO A 235 -3.48 4.11 18.21
CA PRO A 235 -2.21 3.79 18.88
C PRO A 235 -1.43 2.67 18.19
N GLY A 236 -1.98 2.06 17.13
CA GLY A 236 -1.45 0.83 16.53
C GLY A 236 -0.14 1.04 15.75
N TYR A 237 0.01 2.18 15.10
CA TYR A 237 1.17 2.51 14.26
C TYR A 237 1.89 3.77 14.73
N LEU A 238 1.18 4.87 14.96
CA LEU A 238 1.77 6.04 15.59
C LEU A 238 1.91 5.84 17.09
N PRO A 239 3.09 6.14 17.68
CA PRO A 239 3.28 6.12 19.12
C PRO A 239 2.35 7.12 19.82
N THR A 240 1.98 6.78 21.06
CA THR A 240 1.22 7.64 21.94
C THR A 240 2.01 7.96 23.20
N LEU A 241 1.72 9.09 23.81
CA LEU A 241 2.27 9.44 25.11
C LEU A 241 1.70 8.50 26.18
N PRO A 242 2.53 8.03 27.12
CA PRO A 242 2.06 7.21 28.24
C PRO A 242 0.93 7.90 29.01
N TYR A 243 0.03 7.11 29.56
CA TYR A 243 -1.13 7.49 30.39
C TYR A 243 -2.19 8.33 29.65
N THR A 244 -1.83 9.33 28.88
CA THR A 244 -2.79 10.20 28.15
C THR A 244 -3.24 9.59 26.83
N GLN A 245 -2.45 8.67 26.26
CA GLN A 245 -2.64 8.06 24.94
C GLN A 245 -2.76 9.10 23.80
N GLN A 246 -2.29 10.31 24.02
CA GLN A 246 -2.24 11.32 22.97
C GLN A 246 -1.21 10.94 21.91
N PRO A 247 -1.54 10.96 20.62
CA PRO A 247 -0.58 10.72 19.54
C PRO A 247 0.58 11.72 19.63
N VAL A 248 1.80 11.26 19.39
CA VAL A 248 3.00 12.13 19.39
C VAL A 248 3.01 13.08 18.21
N VAL A 249 2.26 12.78 17.16
CA VAL A 249 2.14 13.60 15.95
C VAL A 249 0.79 13.34 15.28
N SER A 250 0.33 14.27 14.46
CA SER A 250 -0.87 14.09 13.63
C SER A 250 -0.55 13.19 12.43
N GLN A 251 -1.25 12.06 12.30
CA GLN A 251 -1.17 11.18 11.13
C GLN A 251 -1.45 11.95 9.82
N TRP A 252 -2.46 12.79 9.84
CA TRP A 252 -2.84 13.61 8.69
C TRP A 252 -1.68 14.50 8.23
N ASP A 253 -1.04 15.21 9.17
CA ASP A 253 0.04 16.14 8.84
C ASP A 253 1.29 15.41 8.33
N VAL A 254 1.55 14.19 8.84
CA VAL A 254 2.63 13.32 8.33
C VAL A 254 2.32 12.88 6.90
N ASN A 255 1.11 12.43 6.61
CA ASN A 255 0.73 12.00 5.26
C ASN A 255 0.77 13.16 4.25
N VAL A 256 0.32 14.35 4.63
CA VAL A 256 0.45 15.56 3.80
C VAL A 256 1.93 15.92 3.58
N PHE A 257 2.74 15.88 4.63
CA PHE A 257 4.19 16.11 4.51
C PHE A 257 4.84 15.11 3.52
N MET A 258 4.51 13.84 3.58
CA MET A 258 5.09 12.84 2.66
C MET A 258 4.73 13.14 1.20
N MET A 259 3.51 13.55 0.93
CA MET A 259 3.11 14.01 -0.41
C MET A 259 3.95 15.23 -0.86
N GLU A 260 4.03 16.26 -0.03
CA GLU A 260 4.76 17.48 -0.35
C GLU A 260 6.27 17.24 -0.49
N PHE A 261 6.84 16.38 0.38
CA PHE A 261 8.24 15.97 0.30
C PHE A 261 8.57 15.32 -1.05
N LEU A 262 7.72 14.38 -1.52
CA LEU A 262 7.92 13.70 -2.78
C LEU A 262 7.63 14.61 -3.99
N LYS A 263 6.62 15.48 -3.91
CA LYS A 263 6.38 16.51 -4.93
C LYS A 263 7.60 17.40 -5.11
N LYS A 264 8.18 17.88 -4.01
CA LYS A 264 9.40 18.70 -4.03
C LYS A 264 10.61 17.93 -4.55
N ARG A 265 10.83 16.69 -4.08
CA ARG A 265 11.96 15.83 -4.49
C ARG A 265 11.94 15.56 -5.99
N TRP A 266 10.78 15.42 -6.57
CA TRP A 266 10.60 15.06 -7.99
C TRP A 266 10.21 16.24 -8.89
N ALA A 267 10.08 17.42 -8.36
CA ALA A 267 9.66 18.65 -9.07
C ALA A 267 8.35 18.44 -9.88
N VAL A 268 7.32 17.89 -9.23
CA VAL A 268 6.00 17.57 -9.82
C VAL A 268 4.87 18.23 -9.04
#